data_3da7efb87e042a206a1e284f3733c036
#
_entry.id   3da7efb87e042a206a1e284f3733c036
#
_cell.length_a   1.000
_cell.length_b   1.000
_cell.length_c   1.000
_cell.angle_alpha   90.00
_cell.angle_beta   90.00
_cell.angle_gamma   90.00
#
_symmetry.space_group_name_H-M   'P 1'
#
loop_
_entity.id
_entity.type
_entity.pdbx_description
1 polymer ?
#
loop_
_entity_poly.entity_id
_entity_poly.type
_entity_poly.pdbx_seq_one_letter_code
_entity_poly.pdbx_strand_id
1 'polypeptide(L)'
;MTFFATTKRQFLLLVLSVASCGLAHAADQGTAAEAEAMVKKAVTYIKANGPEKSYEEFTNGKSFKDRDLYIVVYDLNGKNLAQGANPKLVGKDLIGLKDPDGKPLIQMFVDLAKTKGKGWVEGYKFLNPVTQKIENKAMYLERLGDTLVGCGIYKN
;
A
#
# COMPACT_ATOMS: atom_id res chain seq x y z
N MET A 1 69.84 42.77 -25.79
CA MET A 1 69.50 41.34 -25.95
C MET A 1 68.31 41.06 -25.05
N THR A 2 67.17 40.96 -25.65
CA THR A 2 65.86 40.91 -25.04
C THR A 2 65.33 39.49 -25.09
N PHE A 3 65.05 38.86 -23.96
CA PHE A 3 64.39 37.57 -23.93
C PHE A 3 62.95 37.77 -23.52
N PHE A 4 62.06 37.47 -24.46
CA PHE A 4 60.60 37.40 -24.25
C PHE A 4 60.25 36.08 -23.54
N ALA A 5 59.68 36.16 -22.38
CA ALA A 5 59.04 35.03 -21.69
C ALA A 5 57.54 35.05 -21.94
N THR A 6 57.03 34.07 -22.69
CA THR A 6 55.63 33.90 -23.06
C THR A 6 54.95 33.13 -21.94
N THR A 7 54.08 33.82 -21.18
CA THR A 7 53.27 33.20 -20.13
C THR A 7 52.02 32.55 -20.72
N LYS A 8 51.95 31.23 -20.78
CA LYS A 8 50.76 30.47 -21.13
C LYS A 8 49.74 30.59 -20.02
N ARG A 9 48.69 31.34 -20.24
CA ARG A 9 47.47 31.32 -19.40
C ARG A 9 46.69 30.02 -19.71
N GLN A 10 46.80 29.08 -18.83
CA GLN A 10 45.92 27.91 -18.79
C GLN A 10 44.55 28.35 -18.27
N PHE A 11 43.57 28.37 -19.14
CA PHE A 11 42.15 28.52 -18.76
C PHE A 11 41.67 27.18 -18.22
N LEU A 12 41.56 27.09 -16.89
CA LEU A 12 40.94 25.95 -16.20
C LEU A 12 39.44 26.09 -16.29
N LEU A 13 38.83 25.40 -17.27
CA LEU A 13 37.38 25.26 -17.36
C LEU A 13 36.90 24.35 -16.22
N LEU A 14 36.41 24.98 -15.15
CA LEU A 14 35.68 24.30 -14.08
C LEU A 14 34.29 23.87 -14.61
N VAL A 15 34.18 22.64 -15.07
CA VAL A 15 32.89 22.03 -15.39
C VAL A 15 32.15 21.78 -14.09
N LEU A 16 31.26 22.69 -13.74
CA LEU A 16 30.30 22.54 -12.63
C LEU A 16 29.25 21.52 -13.04
N SER A 17 29.48 20.24 -12.77
CA SER A 17 28.48 19.19 -12.88
C SER A 17 27.41 19.43 -11.82
N VAL A 18 26.32 20.06 -12.22
CA VAL A 18 25.09 20.13 -11.43
C VAL A 18 24.53 18.70 -11.38
N ALA A 19 24.87 17.96 -10.33
CA ALA A 19 24.16 16.75 -9.96
C ALA A 19 22.75 17.18 -9.58
N SER A 20 21.79 17.09 -10.52
CA SER A 20 20.38 17.16 -10.24
C SER A 20 20.04 15.99 -9.32
N CYS A 21 20.07 16.22 -8.00
CA CYS A 21 19.36 15.37 -7.05
C CYS A 21 17.89 15.40 -7.44
N GLY A 22 17.47 14.43 -8.25
CA GLY A 22 16.08 14.10 -8.41
C GLY A 22 15.56 13.79 -7.01
N LEU A 23 14.76 14.71 -6.46
CA LEU A 23 14.01 14.47 -5.23
C LEU A 23 13.13 13.25 -5.51
N ALA A 24 13.55 12.10 -5.02
CA ALA A 24 12.74 10.91 -4.99
C ALA A 24 11.52 11.21 -4.10
N HIS A 25 10.41 11.57 -4.70
CA HIS A 25 9.09 11.63 -4.07
C HIS A 25 8.56 10.20 -3.85
N ALA A 26 9.41 9.32 -3.39
CA ALA A 26 9.08 7.90 -3.17
C ALA A 26 8.69 7.61 -1.72
N ALA A 27 8.45 8.61 -0.87
CA ALA A 27 8.37 8.38 0.56
C ALA A 27 6.95 8.29 1.14
N ASP A 28 5.93 8.83 0.49
CA ASP A 28 4.61 8.98 1.13
C ASP A 28 3.57 7.90 0.78
N GLN A 29 3.82 7.08 -0.23
CA GLN A 29 2.92 6.01 -0.65
C GLN A 29 3.59 4.64 -0.58
N GLY A 30 2.82 3.62 -0.18
CA GLY A 30 3.27 2.24 -0.19
C GLY A 30 3.34 1.66 -1.60
N THR A 31 4.29 0.76 -1.80
CA THR A 31 4.50 0.04 -3.07
C THR A 31 3.75 -1.30 -3.10
N ALA A 32 3.56 -1.85 -4.29
CA ALA A 32 2.96 -3.18 -4.47
C ALA A 32 3.74 -4.27 -3.72
N ALA A 33 5.08 -4.23 -3.78
CA ALA A 33 5.92 -5.20 -3.08
C ALA A 33 5.78 -5.12 -1.56
N GLU A 34 5.67 -3.91 -1.00
CA GLU A 34 5.45 -3.70 0.44
C GLU A 34 4.06 -4.18 0.87
N ALA A 35 3.01 -3.93 0.07
CA ALA A 35 1.67 -4.41 0.34
C ALA A 35 1.60 -5.95 0.37
N GLU A 36 2.19 -6.62 -0.63
CA GLU A 36 2.30 -8.08 -0.65
C GLU A 36 3.08 -8.63 0.55
N ALA A 37 4.21 -8.01 0.90
CA ALA A 37 5.01 -8.40 2.05
C ALA A 37 4.22 -8.24 3.36
N MET A 38 3.45 -7.16 3.50
CA MET A 38 2.60 -6.91 4.66
C MET A 38 1.49 -7.97 4.80
N VAL A 39 0.83 -8.36 3.70
CA VAL A 39 -0.18 -9.43 3.71
C VAL A 39 0.45 -10.77 4.12
N LYS A 40 1.60 -11.14 3.55
CA LYS A 40 2.32 -12.38 3.94
C LYS A 40 2.71 -12.39 5.41
N LYS A 41 3.21 -11.26 5.92
CA LYS A 41 3.49 -11.05 7.35
C LYS A 41 2.22 -11.21 8.19
N ALA A 42 1.10 -10.63 7.77
CA ALA A 42 -0.17 -10.72 8.47
C ALA A 42 -0.73 -12.14 8.51
N VAL A 43 -0.68 -12.88 7.39
CA VAL A 43 -1.07 -14.29 7.31
C VAL A 43 -0.22 -15.14 8.27
N THR A 44 1.09 -14.93 8.30
CA THR A 44 2.00 -15.61 9.24
C THR A 44 1.65 -15.27 10.68
N TYR A 45 1.35 -14.01 10.97
CA TYR A 45 0.98 -13.55 12.31
C TYR A 45 -0.32 -14.18 12.79
N ILE A 46 -1.36 -14.29 11.92
CA ILE A 46 -2.62 -14.97 12.25
C ILE A 46 -2.38 -16.45 12.59
N LYS A 47 -1.55 -17.15 11.81
CA LYS A 47 -1.22 -18.56 12.05
C LYS A 47 -0.52 -18.78 13.40
N ALA A 48 0.32 -17.84 13.82
CA ALA A 48 1.09 -17.92 15.06
C ALA A 48 0.32 -17.48 16.31
N ASN A 49 -0.57 -16.50 16.20
CA ASN A 49 -1.20 -15.84 17.34
C ASN A 49 -2.73 -16.07 17.45
N GLY A 50 -3.32 -16.69 16.43
CA GLY A 50 -4.77 -16.83 16.30
C GLY A 50 -5.47 -15.58 15.77
N PRO A 51 -6.73 -15.72 15.31
CA PRO A 51 -7.47 -14.64 14.65
C PRO A 51 -7.77 -13.46 15.59
N GLU A 52 -8.29 -13.69 16.79
CA GLU A 52 -8.73 -12.63 17.70
C GLU A 52 -7.61 -11.64 18.01
N LYS A 53 -6.46 -12.14 18.47
CA LYS A 53 -5.30 -11.31 18.79
C LYS A 53 -4.77 -10.58 17.56
N SER A 54 -4.79 -11.24 16.41
CA SER A 54 -4.27 -10.66 15.16
C SER A 54 -5.18 -9.56 14.64
N TYR A 55 -6.49 -9.75 14.68
CA TYR A 55 -7.45 -8.75 14.21
C TYR A 55 -7.45 -7.51 15.10
N GLU A 56 -7.24 -7.68 16.40
CA GLU A 56 -7.05 -6.56 17.32
C GLU A 56 -5.77 -5.77 16.95
N GLU A 57 -4.65 -6.45 16.74
CA GLU A 57 -3.39 -5.80 16.35
C GLU A 57 -3.52 -5.08 14.99
N PHE A 58 -4.18 -5.70 13.99
CA PHE A 58 -4.36 -5.07 12.68
C PHE A 58 -5.26 -3.83 12.74
N THR A 59 -6.23 -3.82 13.64
CA THR A 59 -7.19 -2.72 13.78
C THR A 59 -6.63 -1.60 14.65
N ASN A 60 -6.14 -1.90 15.83
CA ASN A 60 -5.78 -0.92 16.85
C ASN A 60 -4.27 -0.76 17.05
N GLY A 61 -3.46 -1.79 16.68
CA GLY A 61 -2.01 -1.75 16.77
C GLY A 61 -1.35 -0.91 15.68
N LYS A 62 -0.01 -0.88 15.72
CA LYS A 62 0.83 -0.12 14.78
C LYS A 62 1.69 -1.00 13.88
N SER A 63 1.86 -2.29 14.20
CA SER A 63 2.82 -3.18 13.53
C SER A 63 2.45 -3.53 12.09
N PHE A 64 1.19 -3.26 11.69
CA PHE A 64 0.62 -3.53 10.37
C PHE A 64 0.02 -2.28 9.73
N LYS A 65 0.63 -1.13 10.03
CA LYS A 65 0.34 0.18 9.42
C LYS A 65 1.65 0.86 9.07
N ASP A 66 1.77 1.31 7.85
CA ASP A 66 2.92 2.08 7.39
C ASP A 66 2.48 3.05 6.29
N ARG A 67 2.59 4.35 6.55
CA ARG A 67 2.12 5.39 5.63
C ARG A 67 0.63 5.18 5.26
N ASP A 68 0.33 4.88 3.99
CA ASP A 68 -1.01 4.57 3.49
C ASP A 68 -1.32 3.07 3.43
N LEU A 69 -0.35 2.21 3.80
CA LEU A 69 -0.53 0.76 3.90
C LEU A 69 -1.18 0.37 5.23
N TYR A 70 -2.16 -0.51 5.17
CA TYR A 70 -2.80 -1.10 6.34
C TYR A 70 -3.47 -2.42 5.99
N ILE A 71 -3.58 -3.32 6.99
CA ILE A 71 -4.25 -4.60 6.82
C ILE A 71 -5.76 -4.43 6.98
N VAL A 72 -6.48 -5.17 6.13
CA VAL A 72 -7.91 -5.44 6.25
C VAL A 72 -8.15 -6.95 6.25
N VAL A 73 -9.18 -7.39 6.97
CA VAL A 73 -9.62 -8.79 6.96
C VAL A 73 -11.14 -8.83 6.79
N TYR A 74 -11.60 -9.68 5.89
CA TYR A 74 -13.02 -9.98 5.70
C TYR A 74 -13.26 -11.48 5.76
N ASP A 75 -14.45 -11.89 6.16
CA ASP A 75 -14.90 -13.25 5.87
C ASP A 75 -15.38 -13.38 4.41
N LEU A 76 -15.64 -14.61 3.97
CA LEU A 76 -16.10 -14.87 2.59
C LEU A 76 -17.57 -14.47 2.32
N ASN A 77 -18.26 -13.89 3.30
CA ASN A 77 -19.58 -13.29 3.16
C ASN A 77 -19.51 -11.75 3.12
N GLY A 78 -18.32 -11.16 3.27
CA GLY A 78 -18.10 -9.71 3.19
C GLY A 78 -18.20 -8.97 4.52
N LYS A 79 -18.28 -9.68 5.65
CA LYS A 79 -18.19 -9.05 6.96
C LYS A 79 -16.76 -8.63 7.25
N ASN A 80 -16.56 -7.39 7.65
CA ASN A 80 -15.24 -6.87 8.04
C ASN A 80 -14.85 -7.39 9.43
N LEU A 81 -13.70 -8.03 9.54
CA LEU A 81 -13.17 -8.62 10.77
C LEU A 81 -12.02 -7.80 11.37
N ALA A 82 -11.26 -7.10 10.51
CA ALA A 82 -10.21 -6.17 10.94
C ALA A 82 -10.04 -5.04 9.92
N GLN A 83 -9.75 -3.82 10.40
CA GLN A 83 -9.66 -2.65 9.54
C GLN A 83 -8.68 -1.62 10.12
N GLY A 84 -7.48 -1.57 9.53
CA GLY A 84 -6.40 -0.73 10.04
C GLY A 84 -6.61 0.77 9.86
N ALA A 85 -7.37 1.21 8.84
CA ALA A 85 -7.61 2.63 8.59
C ALA A 85 -8.85 3.18 9.29
N ASN A 86 -9.89 2.36 9.46
CA ASN A 86 -11.15 2.80 10.06
C ASN A 86 -11.79 1.71 10.93
N PRO A 87 -11.47 1.66 12.22
CA PRO A 87 -12.01 0.66 13.16
C PRO A 87 -13.55 0.59 13.22
N LYS A 88 -14.25 1.68 12.84
CA LYS A 88 -15.72 1.73 12.83
C LYS A 88 -16.37 0.78 11.81
N LEU A 89 -15.59 0.24 10.87
CA LEU A 89 -16.06 -0.73 9.90
C LEU A 89 -16.05 -2.17 10.43
N VAL A 90 -15.30 -2.45 11.48
CA VAL A 90 -15.22 -3.79 12.06
C VAL A 90 -16.59 -4.27 12.52
N GLY A 91 -16.92 -5.51 12.18
CA GLY A 91 -18.20 -6.16 12.48
C GLY A 91 -19.33 -5.87 11.48
N LYS A 92 -19.14 -4.91 10.54
CA LYS A 92 -20.18 -4.58 9.54
C LYS A 92 -20.14 -5.56 8.37
N ASP A 93 -21.32 -5.88 7.86
CA ASP A 93 -21.49 -6.51 6.55
C ASP A 93 -21.30 -5.43 5.47
N LEU A 94 -20.29 -5.61 4.65
CA LEU A 94 -19.89 -4.66 3.62
C LEU A 94 -19.98 -5.27 2.20
N ILE A 95 -20.60 -6.44 2.03
CA ILE A 95 -20.69 -7.11 0.73
C ILE A 95 -21.29 -6.23 -0.35
N GLY A 96 -22.25 -5.40 0.00
CA GLY A 96 -22.93 -4.45 -0.89
C GLY A 96 -22.21 -3.11 -1.10
N LEU A 97 -21.03 -2.90 -0.46
CA LEU A 97 -20.32 -1.65 -0.57
C LEU A 97 -19.82 -1.40 -2.00
N LYS A 98 -20.17 -0.24 -2.53
CA LYS A 98 -19.74 0.22 -3.85
C LYS A 98 -18.81 1.43 -3.72
N ASP A 99 -17.90 1.57 -4.67
CA ASP A 99 -17.11 2.78 -4.82
C ASP A 99 -17.93 3.92 -5.49
N PRO A 100 -17.39 5.15 -5.62
CA PRO A 100 -18.07 6.25 -6.29
C PRO A 100 -18.46 5.98 -7.75
N ASP A 101 -17.79 5.05 -8.41
CA ASP A 101 -18.08 4.63 -9.80
C ASP A 101 -19.08 3.45 -9.85
N GLY A 102 -19.61 3.01 -8.69
CA GLY A 102 -20.58 1.92 -8.58
C GLY A 102 -19.99 0.52 -8.57
N LYS A 103 -18.67 0.35 -8.48
CA LYS A 103 -18.02 -0.96 -8.44
C LYS A 103 -18.23 -1.66 -7.10
N PRO A 104 -18.65 -2.95 -7.07
CA PRO A 104 -18.93 -3.69 -5.85
C PRO A 104 -17.61 -4.20 -5.21
N LEU A 105 -16.97 -3.37 -4.41
CA LEU A 105 -15.60 -3.60 -3.89
C LEU A 105 -15.42 -4.93 -3.20
N ILE A 106 -16.23 -5.18 -2.17
CA ILE A 106 -16.04 -6.34 -1.30
C ILE A 106 -16.44 -7.62 -2.04
N GLN A 107 -17.44 -7.55 -2.92
CA GLN A 107 -17.77 -8.66 -3.80
C GLN A 107 -16.58 -9.05 -4.69
N MET A 108 -15.90 -8.08 -5.29
CA MET A 108 -14.68 -8.33 -6.11
C MET A 108 -13.58 -9.01 -5.29
N PHE A 109 -13.40 -8.63 -4.02
CA PHE A 109 -12.42 -9.24 -3.13
C PHE A 109 -12.79 -10.69 -2.80
N VAL A 110 -14.05 -10.93 -2.45
CA VAL A 110 -14.56 -12.27 -2.13
C VAL A 110 -14.49 -13.18 -3.35
N ASP A 111 -14.83 -12.70 -4.53
CA ASP A 111 -14.79 -13.47 -5.79
C ASP A 111 -13.35 -13.89 -6.13
N LEU A 112 -12.38 -12.97 -6.00
CA LEU A 112 -10.97 -13.30 -6.20
C LEU A 112 -10.51 -14.35 -5.17
N ALA A 113 -10.84 -14.17 -3.89
CA ALA A 113 -10.46 -15.11 -2.84
C ALA A 113 -11.06 -16.50 -3.04
N LYS A 114 -12.32 -16.59 -3.52
CA LYS A 114 -13.01 -17.87 -3.80
C LYS A 114 -12.47 -18.57 -5.06
N THR A 115 -12.11 -17.81 -6.10
CA THR A 115 -11.74 -18.39 -7.41
C THR A 115 -10.25 -18.63 -7.55
N LYS A 116 -9.41 -17.68 -7.12
CA LYS A 116 -7.93 -17.71 -7.29
C LYS A 116 -7.16 -17.90 -5.99
N GLY A 117 -7.79 -17.67 -4.86
CA GLY A 117 -7.16 -17.75 -3.55
C GLY A 117 -6.27 -16.54 -3.20
N LYS A 118 -5.60 -15.92 -4.18
CA LYS A 118 -4.78 -14.72 -3.98
C LYS A 118 -4.61 -13.94 -5.27
N GLY A 119 -4.25 -12.67 -5.15
CA GLY A 119 -3.95 -11.79 -6.30
C GLY A 119 -4.36 -10.34 -6.04
N TRP A 120 -4.30 -9.55 -7.10
CA TRP A 120 -4.65 -8.14 -7.10
C TRP A 120 -6.07 -7.91 -7.61
N VAL A 121 -6.82 -7.06 -6.89
CA VAL A 121 -8.05 -6.43 -7.39
C VAL A 121 -7.74 -4.98 -7.66
N GLU A 122 -7.96 -4.53 -8.89
CA GLU A 122 -7.56 -3.22 -9.37
C GLU A 122 -8.74 -2.37 -9.83
N GLY A 123 -8.47 -1.08 -10.00
CA GLY A 123 -9.36 -0.16 -10.70
C GLY A 123 -10.62 0.22 -9.93
N TYR A 124 -10.55 0.35 -8.63
CA TYR A 124 -11.60 0.93 -7.79
C TYR A 124 -11.09 2.17 -7.05
N LYS A 125 -11.99 2.95 -6.48
CA LYS A 125 -11.67 4.16 -5.72
C LYS A 125 -11.98 3.98 -4.24
N PHE A 126 -11.11 4.50 -3.38
CA PHE A 126 -11.33 4.47 -1.94
C PHE A 126 -10.70 5.67 -1.25
N LEU A 127 -11.19 5.99 -0.03
CA LEU A 127 -10.64 7.07 0.79
C LEU A 127 -9.22 6.72 1.24
N ASN A 128 -8.26 7.56 0.88
CA ASN A 128 -6.89 7.45 1.37
C ASN A 128 -6.81 8.04 2.79
N PRO A 129 -6.37 7.28 3.82
CA PRO A 129 -6.34 7.76 5.19
C PRO A 129 -5.29 8.86 5.44
N VAL A 130 -4.28 8.98 4.58
CA VAL A 130 -3.22 9.99 4.69
C VAL A 130 -3.66 11.31 4.04
N THR A 131 -4.10 11.26 2.77
CA THR A 131 -4.47 12.46 2.02
C THR A 131 -5.90 12.93 2.28
N GLN A 132 -6.75 12.08 2.88
CA GLN A 132 -8.19 12.31 3.09
C GLN A 132 -8.97 12.54 1.78
N LYS A 133 -8.47 12.01 0.67
CA LYS A 133 -9.09 12.10 -0.66
C LYS A 133 -9.53 10.73 -1.16
N ILE A 134 -10.54 10.71 -2.03
CA ILE A 134 -10.91 9.52 -2.81
C ILE A 134 -9.89 9.39 -3.94
N GLU A 135 -9.16 8.28 -3.96
CA GLU A 135 -8.08 8.02 -4.90
C GLU A 135 -8.24 6.63 -5.53
N ASN A 136 -7.60 6.42 -6.69
CA ASN A 136 -7.53 5.10 -7.28
C ASN A 136 -6.78 4.15 -6.36
N LYS A 137 -7.30 2.93 -6.21
CA LYS A 137 -6.72 1.93 -5.32
C LYS A 137 -6.64 0.57 -6.00
N ALA A 138 -5.62 -0.20 -5.61
CA ALA A 138 -5.52 -1.63 -5.87
C ALA A 138 -5.31 -2.36 -4.54
N MET A 139 -5.87 -3.57 -4.41
CA MET A 139 -5.79 -4.39 -3.20
C MET A 139 -5.16 -5.73 -3.53
N TYR A 140 -4.07 -6.07 -2.88
CA TYR A 140 -3.57 -7.44 -2.86
C TYR A 140 -4.26 -8.23 -1.76
N LEU A 141 -4.68 -9.45 -2.09
CA LEU A 141 -5.44 -10.33 -1.20
C LEU A 141 -4.83 -11.72 -1.16
N GLU A 142 -4.85 -12.33 0.02
CA GLU A 142 -4.63 -13.77 0.19
C GLU A 142 -5.76 -14.38 1.04
N ARG A 143 -6.29 -15.50 0.57
CA ARG A 143 -7.27 -16.29 1.33
C ARG A 143 -6.57 -17.10 2.41
N LEU A 144 -7.15 -17.08 3.60
CA LEU A 144 -6.73 -17.90 4.74
C LEU A 144 -7.98 -18.57 5.34
N GLY A 145 -8.21 -19.85 5.01
CA GLY A 145 -9.44 -20.55 5.39
C GLY A 145 -10.68 -19.88 4.86
N ASP A 146 -11.58 -19.47 5.77
CA ASP A 146 -12.84 -18.78 5.45
C ASP A 146 -12.72 -17.25 5.51
N THR A 147 -11.49 -16.74 5.50
CA THR A 147 -11.23 -15.30 5.50
C THR A 147 -10.32 -14.91 4.35
N LEU A 148 -10.28 -13.64 4.04
CA LEU A 148 -9.31 -13.00 3.15
C LEU A 148 -8.59 -11.89 3.89
N VAL A 149 -7.27 -11.82 3.69
CA VAL A 149 -6.39 -10.80 4.27
C VAL A 149 -5.87 -9.92 3.14
N GLY A 150 -5.97 -8.61 3.28
CA GLY A 150 -5.60 -7.69 2.22
C GLY A 150 -4.83 -6.47 2.70
N CYS A 151 -4.02 -5.93 1.79
CA CYS A 151 -3.39 -4.62 1.89
C CYS A 151 -3.46 -3.91 0.54
N GLY A 152 -3.87 -2.66 0.54
CA GLY A 152 -4.04 -1.87 -0.68
C GLY A 152 -2.98 -0.81 -0.85
N ILE A 153 -2.69 -0.46 -2.11
CA ILE A 153 -1.90 0.69 -2.51
C ILE A 153 -2.79 1.71 -3.21
N TYR A 154 -2.47 2.98 -3.07
CA TYR A 154 -3.10 4.05 -3.84
C TYR A 154 -2.26 4.36 -5.08
N LYS A 155 -2.93 4.67 -6.18
CA LYS A 155 -2.30 4.95 -7.48
C LYS A 155 -2.63 6.38 -7.89
N ASN A 156 -1.62 7.17 -8.17
CA ASN A 156 -1.75 8.51 -8.74
C ASN A 156 -2.08 8.42 -10.23
#